data_a1467fd346a73ea557dd106a6b50cc24
#
_entry.id   a1467fd346a73ea557dd106a6b50cc24
#
_cell.length_a   1.000
_cell.length_b   1.000
_cell.length_c   1.000
_cell.angle_alpha   90.00
_cell.angle_beta   90.00
_cell.angle_gamma   90.00
#
_symmetry.space_group_name_H-M   'P 1'
#
loop_
_entity.id
_entity.type
_entity.pdbx_description
1 polymer ?
#
loop_
_entity_poly.entity_id
_entity_poly.type
_entity_poly.pdbx_seq_one_letter_code
_entity_poly.pdbx_strand_id
1 'polypeptide(L)'
;FPHQLYQLYTAQPIETKPYRTEIYCRKLSSDLRWLEAVARKDADPRLVTIPGLGDAMKDLLKVFSPRHYFDAQSLSDLRPGLVDLWQIVRSYTDRLSGVYRETQFRNGIIKRSRYSLIGDRLSTASHILFLCYGNINRSAVAHALAEKRIPDAGQYFFKSAGFHPLGNRPADPRMAAIAAAEGVSMDHLRSSVLTTELTEWADIIFVMEADHVKQLSTFSQAAADKALLLGGLLADQSATEIPDPYNKSQPVYQSVYRTIDQCISGLSKLVC
;
A
#
# COMPACT_ATOMS: atom_id res chain seq x y z
N PHE A 1 -19.89 25.30 -34.91
CA PHE A 1 -20.91 24.24 -34.73
C PHE A 1 -22.18 24.74 -34.03
N PRO A 2 -22.15 25.42 -32.87
CA PRO A 2 -23.36 25.97 -32.25
C PRO A 2 -24.10 26.99 -33.11
N HIS A 3 -23.40 27.85 -33.86
CA HIS A 3 -23.97 28.81 -34.77
C HIS A 3 -24.67 28.13 -35.95
N GLN A 4 -24.09 27.09 -36.54
CA GLN A 4 -24.70 26.29 -37.60
C GLN A 4 -25.97 25.55 -37.12
N LEU A 5 -25.97 25.02 -35.89
CA LEU A 5 -27.16 24.43 -35.30
C LEU A 5 -28.25 25.46 -35.09
N TYR A 6 -27.92 26.68 -34.65
CA TYR A 6 -28.88 27.80 -34.55
C TYR A 6 -29.45 28.19 -35.91
N GLN A 7 -28.60 28.30 -36.95
CA GLN A 7 -29.05 28.57 -38.33
C GLN A 7 -30.00 27.48 -38.83
N LEU A 8 -29.67 26.22 -38.56
CA LEU A 8 -30.52 25.08 -38.95
C LEU A 8 -31.89 25.13 -38.23
N TYR A 9 -31.89 25.43 -36.94
CA TYR A 9 -33.12 25.56 -36.16
C TYR A 9 -34.02 26.75 -36.57
N THR A 10 -33.40 27.85 -37.02
CA THR A 10 -34.10 29.08 -37.48
C THR A 10 -34.36 29.11 -38.96
N ALA A 11 -34.15 28.00 -39.70
CA ALA A 11 -34.27 27.87 -41.13
C ALA A 11 -33.47 28.95 -41.94
N GLN A 12 -32.38 29.43 -41.38
CA GLN A 12 -31.43 30.31 -42.03
C GLN A 12 -30.48 29.55 -42.96
N PRO A 13 -29.94 30.15 -44.02
CA PRO A 13 -28.95 29.51 -44.88
C PRO A 13 -27.68 29.15 -44.03
N ILE A 14 -27.27 27.90 -44.11
CA ILE A 14 -26.07 27.44 -43.38
C ILE A 14 -24.84 27.88 -44.16
N GLU A 15 -24.04 28.75 -43.61
CA GLU A 15 -22.72 29.06 -44.12
C GLU A 15 -21.76 27.89 -43.92
N THR A 16 -21.49 27.15 -44.98
CA THR A 16 -20.43 26.10 -44.97
C THR A 16 -19.07 26.75 -45.26
N LYS A 17 -18.28 26.96 -44.22
CA LYS A 17 -16.88 27.31 -44.41
C LYS A 17 -16.05 26.03 -44.54
N PRO A 18 -15.08 25.98 -45.50
CA PRO A 18 -14.18 24.83 -45.55
C PRO A 18 -13.45 24.70 -44.20
N TYR A 19 -13.55 23.54 -43.57
CA TYR A 19 -12.81 23.27 -42.35
C TYR A 19 -11.38 22.88 -42.68
N ARG A 20 -10.46 23.29 -41.83
CA ARG A 20 -9.06 22.92 -41.97
C ARG A 20 -8.88 21.45 -41.57
N THR A 21 -8.25 20.68 -42.42
CA THR A 21 -7.80 19.33 -42.12
C THR A 21 -6.40 19.36 -41.49
N GLU A 22 -5.96 18.28 -40.87
CA GLU A 22 -4.63 18.17 -40.25
C GLU A 22 -4.37 19.15 -39.09
N ILE A 23 -5.40 19.52 -38.35
CA ILE A 23 -5.28 20.28 -37.13
C ILE A 23 -5.39 19.28 -35.96
N TYR A 24 -4.46 19.38 -35.05
CA TYR A 24 -4.40 18.56 -33.84
C TYR A 24 -4.78 19.40 -32.59
N CYS A 25 -5.87 19.04 -31.94
CA CYS A 25 -6.22 19.64 -30.68
C CYS A 25 -5.54 18.87 -29.55
N ARG A 26 -4.79 19.55 -28.70
CA ARG A 26 -4.00 18.96 -27.62
C ARG A 26 -4.50 19.46 -26.27
N LYS A 27 -4.39 18.59 -25.28
CA LYS A 27 -4.66 18.93 -23.87
C LYS A 27 -3.39 18.71 -23.06
N LEU A 28 -2.85 19.78 -22.50
CA LEU A 28 -1.57 19.76 -21.80
C LEU A 28 -1.53 18.73 -20.68
N SER A 29 -2.60 18.62 -19.90
CA SER A 29 -2.71 17.65 -18.81
C SER A 29 -2.66 16.19 -19.31
N SER A 30 -3.21 15.92 -20.50
CA SER A 30 -3.18 14.58 -21.12
C SER A 30 -1.80 14.26 -21.68
N ASP A 31 -1.15 15.22 -22.30
CA ASP A 31 0.21 15.08 -22.85
C ASP A 31 1.23 14.78 -21.73
N LEU A 32 1.12 15.47 -20.58
CA LEU A 32 1.98 15.21 -19.43
C LEU A 32 1.76 13.82 -18.83
N ARG A 33 0.50 13.39 -18.70
CA ARG A 33 0.18 12.02 -18.22
C ARG A 33 0.69 10.94 -19.17
N TRP A 34 0.55 11.18 -20.47
CA TRP A 34 1.07 10.26 -21.49
C TRP A 34 2.59 10.15 -21.40
N LEU A 35 3.30 11.28 -21.28
CA LEU A 35 4.76 11.29 -21.12
C LEU A 35 5.19 10.55 -19.83
N GLU A 36 4.45 10.72 -18.76
CA GLU A 36 4.68 9.99 -17.49
C GLU A 36 4.48 8.48 -17.68
N ALA A 37 3.42 8.06 -18.38
CA ALA A 37 3.15 6.65 -18.66
C ALA A 37 4.26 6.03 -19.55
N VAL A 38 4.74 6.78 -20.55
CA VAL A 38 5.88 6.36 -21.40
C VAL A 38 7.15 6.20 -20.56
N ALA A 39 7.45 7.15 -19.68
CA ALA A 39 8.64 7.11 -18.84
C ALA A 39 8.61 5.94 -17.83
N ARG A 40 7.43 5.60 -17.31
CA ARG A 40 7.22 4.48 -16.38
C ARG A 40 7.08 3.13 -17.08
N LYS A 41 6.89 3.11 -18.40
CA LYS A 41 6.49 1.91 -19.15
C LYS A 41 5.22 1.26 -18.62
N ASP A 42 4.28 2.10 -18.17
CA ASP A 42 3.05 1.71 -17.48
C ASP A 42 1.91 1.48 -18.48
N ALA A 43 2.09 0.50 -19.38
CA ALA A 43 1.03 0.03 -20.26
C ALA A 43 1.23 -1.45 -20.59
N ASP A 44 0.13 -2.17 -20.84
CA ASP A 44 0.21 -3.55 -21.31
C ASP A 44 0.78 -3.58 -22.74
N PRO A 45 1.98 -4.16 -22.96
CA PRO A 45 2.62 -4.18 -24.27
C PRO A 45 1.84 -4.95 -25.33
N ARG A 46 0.84 -5.74 -24.92
CA ARG A 46 -0.07 -6.46 -25.83
C ARG A 46 -1.15 -5.55 -26.44
N LEU A 47 -1.47 -4.45 -25.74
CA LEU A 47 -2.55 -3.53 -26.12
C LEU A 47 -2.02 -2.26 -26.79
N VAL A 48 -0.84 -1.78 -26.39
CA VAL A 48 -0.27 -0.51 -26.87
C VAL A 48 1.23 -0.62 -27.05
N THR A 49 1.73 -0.19 -28.22
CA THR A 49 3.17 0.00 -28.43
C THR A 49 3.61 1.29 -27.74
N ILE A 50 4.43 1.17 -26.70
CA ILE A 50 4.98 2.32 -25.98
C ILE A 50 6.18 2.86 -26.79
N PRO A 51 6.16 4.13 -27.24
CA PRO A 51 7.30 4.73 -27.94
C PRO A 51 8.50 4.88 -27.00
N GLY A 52 9.69 5.01 -27.57
CA GLY A 52 10.87 5.39 -26.80
C GLY A 52 10.71 6.81 -26.22
N LEU A 53 11.32 7.07 -25.07
CA LEU A 53 11.24 8.38 -24.41
C LEU A 53 11.70 9.52 -25.33
N GLY A 54 12.72 9.29 -26.18
CA GLY A 54 13.20 10.26 -27.16
C GLY A 54 12.16 10.60 -28.23
N ASP A 55 11.38 9.62 -28.68
CA ASP A 55 10.33 9.84 -29.69
C ASP A 55 9.10 10.51 -29.04
N ALA A 56 8.78 10.16 -27.81
CA ALA A 56 7.76 10.85 -27.03
C ALA A 56 8.10 12.33 -26.80
N MET A 57 9.37 12.64 -26.53
CA MET A 57 9.83 14.03 -26.39
C MET A 57 9.76 14.78 -27.73
N LYS A 58 10.13 14.14 -28.86
CA LYS A 58 9.96 14.75 -30.20
C LYS A 58 8.49 15.05 -30.51
N ASP A 59 7.60 14.13 -30.11
CA ASP A 59 6.15 14.33 -30.28
C ASP A 59 5.62 15.47 -29.41
N LEU A 60 6.13 15.62 -28.20
CA LEU A 60 5.82 16.77 -27.34
C LEU A 60 6.28 18.10 -27.98
N LEU A 61 7.46 18.12 -28.61
CA LEU A 61 7.99 19.33 -29.27
C LEU A 61 7.16 19.76 -30.49
N LYS A 62 6.33 18.88 -31.06
CA LYS A 62 5.38 19.25 -32.12
C LYS A 62 4.35 20.29 -31.69
N VAL A 63 4.22 20.53 -30.39
CA VAL A 63 3.41 21.59 -29.79
C VAL A 63 3.73 23.00 -30.40
N PHE A 64 4.97 23.22 -30.82
CA PHE A 64 5.40 24.47 -31.47
C PHE A 64 5.03 24.55 -32.96
N SER A 65 4.42 23.50 -33.53
CA SER A 65 3.95 23.51 -34.91
C SER A 65 2.64 24.30 -35.05
N PRO A 66 2.44 25.07 -36.09
CA PRO A 66 1.23 25.86 -36.36
C PRO A 66 -0.03 25.01 -36.60
N ARG A 67 0.12 23.68 -36.66
CA ARG A 67 -0.99 22.73 -36.79
C ARG A 67 -1.51 22.20 -35.46
N HIS A 68 -0.81 22.49 -34.34
CA HIS A 68 -1.17 22.04 -33.00
C HIS A 68 -1.76 23.19 -32.20
N TYR A 69 -2.95 22.99 -31.68
CA TYR A 69 -3.68 23.92 -30.81
C TYR A 69 -3.99 23.29 -29.48
N PHE A 70 -3.82 24.05 -28.41
CA PHE A 70 -4.28 23.63 -27.11
C PHE A 70 -5.76 23.99 -26.92
N ASP A 71 -6.50 23.12 -26.26
CA ASP A 71 -7.93 23.31 -25.97
C ASP A 71 -8.18 24.41 -24.93
N ALA A 72 -7.25 24.60 -23.98
CA ALA A 72 -7.40 25.53 -22.88
C ALA A 72 -6.45 26.75 -22.96
N GLN A 73 -5.31 26.62 -23.65
CA GLN A 73 -4.28 27.67 -23.72
C GLN A 73 -4.49 28.52 -24.99
N SER A 74 -5.10 29.68 -24.83
CA SER A 74 -5.28 30.68 -25.90
C SER A 74 -4.66 32.02 -25.49
N LEU A 75 -3.97 32.69 -26.43
CA LEU A 75 -3.43 34.04 -26.21
C LEU A 75 -4.53 35.10 -26.13
N SER A 76 -5.70 34.82 -26.70
CA SER A 76 -6.86 35.72 -26.67
C SER A 76 -7.66 35.62 -25.37
N ASP A 77 -7.60 34.47 -24.67
CA ASP A 77 -8.20 34.28 -23.35
C ASP A 77 -7.29 33.39 -22.50
N LEU A 78 -6.56 34.00 -21.58
CA LEU A 78 -5.60 33.33 -20.73
C LEU A 78 -6.23 32.60 -19.53
N ARG A 79 -7.50 32.90 -19.18
CA ARG A 79 -8.14 32.38 -17.97
C ARG A 79 -8.26 30.84 -17.98
N PRO A 80 -8.78 30.19 -19.04
CA PRO A 80 -8.86 28.73 -19.07
C PRO A 80 -7.50 28.06 -18.95
N GLY A 81 -6.47 28.63 -19.64
CA GLY A 81 -5.10 28.12 -19.59
C GLY A 81 -4.48 28.20 -18.18
N LEU A 82 -4.70 29.29 -17.46
CA LEU A 82 -4.22 29.46 -16.09
C LEU A 82 -4.92 28.48 -15.12
N VAL A 83 -6.22 28.27 -15.30
CA VAL A 83 -6.98 27.29 -14.49
C VAL A 83 -6.46 25.87 -14.75
N ASP A 84 -6.25 25.48 -16.00
CA ASP A 84 -5.71 24.16 -16.37
C ASP A 84 -4.29 23.97 -15.77
N LEU A 85 -3.43 24.96 -15.89
CA LEU A 85 -2.08 24.92 -15.32
C LEU A 85 -2.12 24.79 -13.78
N TRP A 86 -2.99 25.54 -13.12
CA TRP A 86 -3.17 25.45 -11.68
C TRP A 86 -3.68 24.06 -11.25
N GLN A 87 -4.63 23.47 -11.97
CA GLN A 87 -5.11 22.12 -11.71
C GLN A 87 -4.01 21.07 -11.90
N ILE A 88 -3.18 21.21 -12.94
CA ILE A 88 -2.03 20.34 -13.14
C ILE A 88 -1.06 20.44 -11.95
N VAL A 89 -0.61 21.64 -11.61
CA VAL A 89 0.30 21.86 -10.47
C VAL A 89 -0.29 21.27 -9.18
N ARG A 90 -1.56 21.55 -8.90
CA ARG A 90 -2.25 21.03 -7.72
C ARG A 90 -2.27 19.50 -7.71
N SER A 91 -2.58 18.85 -8.83
CA SER A 91 -2.63 17.39 -8.91
C SER A 91 -1.27 16.73 -8.63
N TYR A 92 -0.19 17.34 -9.11
CA TYR A 92 1.17 16.87 -8.82
C TYR A 92 1.60 17.13 -7.39
N THR A 93 1.30 18.31 -6.82
CA THR A 93 1.61 18.63 -5.42
C THR A 93 0.84 17.72 -4.46
N ASP A 94 -0.44 17.43 -4.73
CA ASP A 94 -1.24 16.52 -3.92
C ASP A 94 -0.67 15.09 -3.96
N ARG A 95 -0.25 14.62 -5.14
CA ARG A 95 0.40 13.31 -5.31
C ARG A 95 1.73 13.24 -4.54
N LEU A 96 2.61 14.24 -4.71
CA LEU A 96 3.91 14.29 -4.01
C LEU A 96 3.72 14.38 -2.50
N SER A 97 2.78 15.20 -2.03
CA SER A 97 2.47 15.31 -0.61
C SER A 97 1.91 14.01 -0.03
N GLY A 98 1.13 13.26 -0.84
CA GLY A 98 0.65 11.93 -0.48
C GLY A 98 1.79 10.93 -0.30
N VAL A 99 2.70 10.86 -1.27
CA VAL A 99 3.89 9.99 -1.19
C VAL A 99 4.79 10.38 -0.01
N TYR A 100 5.00 11.67 0.20
CA TYR A 100 5.79 12.16 1.33
C TYR A 100 5.17 11.77 2.68
N ARG A 101 3.86 12.00 2.88
CA ARG A 101 3.15 11.60 4.10
C ARG A 101 3.21 10.10 4.35
N GLU A 102 3.03 9.30 3.28
CA GLU A 102 3.15 7.84 3.36
C GLU A 102 4.54 7.41 3.80
N THR A 103 5.58 7.99 3.20
CA THR A 103 6.97 7.69 3.55
C THR A 103 7.28 8.08 5.00
N GLN A 104 6.82 9.25 5.44
CA GLN A 104 7.00 9.70 6.83
C GLN A 104 6.28 8.78 7.81
N PHE A 105 5.06 8.36 7.48
CA PHE A 105 4.29 7.42 8.30
C PHE A 105 5.03 6.08 8.44
N ARG A 106 5.45 5.46 7.32
CA ARG A 106 6.21 4.20 7.33
C ARG A 106 7.51 4.31 8.10
N ASN A 107 8.28 5.37 7.87
CA ASN A 107 9.54 5.62 8.59
C ASN A 107 9.31 5.81 10.09
N GLY A 108 8.23 6.47 10.50
CA GLY A 108 7.84 6.62 11.90
C GLY A 108 7.58 5.27 12.56
N ILE A 109 6.87 4.36 11.89
CA ILE A 109 6.58 3.02 12.39
C ILE A 109 7.87 2.19 12.46
N ILE A 110 8.68 2.19 11.41
CA ILE A 110 9.98 1.49 11.39
C ILE A 110 10.86 1.96 12.55
N LYS A 111 10.94 3.27 12.76
CA LYS A 111 11.77 3.86 13.82
C LYS A 111 11.33 3.40 15.21
N ARG A 112 10.02 3.38 15.50
CA ARG A 112 9.51 2.94 16.80
C ARG A 112 9.58 1.42 17.00
N SER A 113 9.68 0.65 15.91
CA SER A 113 9.80 -0.81 15.91
C SER A 113 11.25 -1.29 15.92
N ARG A 114 12.23 -0.46 16.29
CA ARG A 114 13.61 -0.89 16.43
C ARG A 114 13.77 -1.84 17.63
N TYR A 115 14.64 -2.82 17.49
CA TYR A 115 14.86 -3.88 18.47
C TYR A 115 15.04 -3.37 19.92
N SER A 116 15.89 -2.35 20.11
CA SER A 116 16.11 -1.73 21.43
C SER A 116 14.84 -1.14 22.04
N LEU A 117 14.05 -0.42 21.22
CA LEU A 117 12.79 0.21 21.70
C LEU A 117 11.69 -0.81 21.96
N ILE A 118 11.71 -1.97 21.26
CA ILE A 118 10.83 -3.09 21.56
C ILE A 118 11.19 -3.67 22.94
N GLY A 119 12.48 -3.87 23.22
CA GLY A 119 12.97 -4.36 24.52
C GLY A 119 12.50 -3.48 25.67
N ASP A 120 12.63 -2.15 25.55
CA ASP A 120 12.16 -1.20 26.56
C ASP A 120 10.65 -1.36 26.82
N ARG A 121 9.84 -1.54 25.79
CA ARG A 121 8.40 -1.74 25.94
C ARG A 121 8.03 -3.10 26.52
N LEU A 122 8.77 -4.15 26.20
CA LEU A 122 8.54 -5.49 26.71
C LEU A 122 8.81 -5.58 28.21
N SER A 123 9.69 -4.76 28.77
CA SER A 123 9.99 -4.76 30.21
C SER A 123 8.77 -4.44 31.10
N THR A 124 7.75 -3.79 30.55
CA THR A 124 6.53 -3.39 31.26
C THR A 124 5.26 -4.04 30.70
N ALA A 125 5.38 -4.85 29.64
CA ALA A 125 4.28 -5.51 28.96
C ALA A 125 4.11 -6.94 29.47
N SER A 126 2.90 -7.43 29.49
CA SER A 126 2.56 -8.84 29.75
C SER A 126 1.69 -9.45 28.65
N HIS A 127 0.91 -8.63 27.95
CA HIS A 127 -0.09 -9.09 26.98
C HIS A 127 0.32 -8.72 25.56
N ILE A 128 0.62 -9.72 24.74
CA ILE A 128 1.12 -9.55 23.39
C ILE A 128 0.09 -10.08 22.38
N LEU A 129 -0.34 -9.22 21.46
CA LEU A 129 -1.26 -9.56 20.38
C LEU A 129 -0.50 -9.57 19.04
N PHE A 130 -0.55 -10.68 18.32
CA PHE A 130 -0.07 -10.78 16.95
C PHE A 130 -1.23 -10.51 15.99
N LEU A 131 -1.07 -9.55 15.09
CA LEU A 131 -2.14 -9.09 14.21
C LEU A 131 -1.70 -9.12 12.73
N CYS A 132 -2.54 -9.67 11.86
CA CYS A 132 -2.41 -9.59 10.41
C CYS A 132 -3.80 -9.44 9.77
N TYR A 133 -3.91 -9.52 8.44
CA TYR A 133 -5.22 -9.40 7.82
C TYR A 133 -6.12 -10.59 8.12
N GLY A 134 -5.70 -11.83 7.80
CA GLY A 134 -6.55 -13.03 7.83
C GLY A 134 -6.53 -13.85 9.11
N ASN A 135 -5.51 -13.72 9.94
CA ASN A 135 -5.24 -14.57 11.13
C ASN A 135 -5.25 -16.09 10.84
N ILE A 136 -4.81 -16.48 9.64
CA ILE A 136 -4.67 -17.90 9.24
C ILE A 136 -3.23 -18.26 8.84
N ASN A 137 -2.38 -17.27 8.60
CA ASN A 137 -0.97 -17.41 8.21
C ASN A 137 -0.05 -16.74 9.23
N ARG A 138 0.31 -15.49 8.99
CA ARG A 138 1.40 -14.76 9.66
C ARG A 138 1.20 -14.64 11.18
N SER A 139 0.09 -14.07 11.64
CA SER A 139 -0.16 -13.86 13.07
C SER A 139 -0.44 -15.18 13.80
N ALA A 140 -1.07 -16.15 13.11
CA ALA A 140 -1.32 -17.47 13.68
C ALA A 140 -0.01 -18.23 13.91
N VAL A 141 0.93 -18.25 12.93
CA VAL A 141 2.22 -18.93 13.13
C VAL A 141 3.10 -18.18 14.15
N ALA A 142 3.03 -16.84 14.19
CA ALA A 142 3.74 -16.06 15.21
C ALA A 142 3.26 -16.43 16.63
N HIS A 143 1.96 -16.59 16.81
CA HIS A 143 1.36 -17.03 18.07
C HIS A 143 1.85 -18.44 18.45
N ALA A 144 1.72 -19.43 17.57
CA ALA A 144 2.17 -20.79 17.81
C ALA A 144 3.67 -20.89 18.14
N LEU A 145 4.49 -20.12 17.44
CA LEU A 145 5.93 -20.05 17.71
C LEU A 145 6.25 -19.41 19.08
N ALA A 146 5.52 -18.35 19.46
CA ALA A 146 5.69 -17.69 20.74
C ALA A 146 5.36 -18.64 21.90
N GLU A 147 4.22 -19.33 21.83
CA GLU A 147 3.84 -20.34 22.83
C GLU A 147 4.88 -21.46 22.95
N LYS A 148 5.45 -21.92 21.83
CA LYS A 148 6.48 -22.99 21.83
C LYS A 148 7.81 -22.53 22.41
N ARG A 149 8.25 -21.30 22.11
CA ARG A 149 9.61 -20.82 22.44
C ARG A 149 9.70 -20.10 23.78
N ILE A 150 8.55 -19.66 24.30
CA ILE A 150 8.45 -18.92 25.56
C ILE A 150 7.43 -19.66 26.48
N PRO A 151 7.66 -20.97 26.77
CA PRO A 151 6.65 -21.81 27.44
C PRO A 151 6.45 -21.47 28.93
N ASP A 152 7.48 -20.95 29.59
CA ASP A 152 7.44 -20.60 31.03
C ASP A 152 7.15 -19.12 31.26
N ALA A 153 6.54 -18.48 30.27
CA ALA A 153 6.22 -17.08 30.32
C ALA A 153 5.05 -16.78 31.28
N GLY A 154 5.11 -17.23 32.55
CA GLY A 154 4.14 -16.81 33.55
C GLY A 154 3.95 -15.29 33.65
N GLN A 155 4.79 -14.55 32.95
CA GLN A 155 4.74 -13.11 32.79
C GLN A 155 4.12 -12.67 31.43
N TYR A 156 4.14 -13.52 30.38
CA TYR A 156 3.68 -13.14 29.04
C TYR A 156 2.51 -14.01 28.58
N PHE A 157 1.49 -13.34 28.03
CA PHE A 157 0.30 -13.96 27.46
C PHE A 157 0.18 -13.60 26.00
N PHE A 158 0.00 -14.60 25.13
CA PHE A 158 -0.06 -14.43 23.70
C PHE A 158 -1.45 -14.65 23.15
N LYS A 159 -1.86 -13.82 22.21
CA LYS A 159 -3.06 -14.01 21.38
C LYS A 159 -2.77 -13.60 19.96
N SER A 160 -3.63 -14.01 19.02
CA SER A 160 -3.59 -13.54 17.64
C SER A 160 -4.97 -13.21 17.11
N ALA A 161 -5.05 -12.22 16.23
CA ALA A 161 -6.29 -11.79 15.59
C ALA A 161 -6.04 -11.30 14.15
N GLY A 162 -7.13 -10.99 13.46
CA GLY A 162 -7.08 -10.43 12.11
C GLY A 162 -8.19 -9.42 11.86
N PHE A 163 -7.99 -8.60 10.82
CA PHE A 163 -8.99 -7.63 10.36
C PHE A 163 -10.11 -8.27 9.54
N HIS A 164 -9.89 -9.49 9.04
CA HIS A 164 -10.89 -10.19 8.22
C HIS A 164 -12.15 -10.48 9.04
N PRO A 165 -13.36 -10.19 8.51
CA PRO A 165 -14.60 -10.25 9.28
C PRO A 165 -15.06 -11.67 9.64
N LEU A 166 -14.48 -12.72 9.01
CA LEU A 166 -14.80 -14.11 9.31
C LEU A 166 -13.77 -14.70 10.26
N GLY A 167 -14.20 -15.05 11.47
CA GLY A 167 -13.44 -15.77 12.45
C GLY A 167 -13.61 -17.32 12.35
N ASN A 168 -13.05 -18.01 13.33
CA ASN A 168 -13.14 -19.47 13.53
C ASN A 168 -12.65 -20.33 12.36
N ARG A 169 -11.76 -19.78 11.50
CA ARG A 169 -11.16 -20.53 10.39
C ARG A 169 -9.89 -21.25 10.88
N PRO A 170 -9.61 -22.47 10.37
CA PRO A 170 -8.33 -23.14 10.62
C PRO A 170 -7.18 -22.33 9.99
N ALA A 171 -5.95 -22.62 10.43
CA ALA A 171 -4.75 -22.13 9.79
C ALA A 171 -4.70 -22.56 8.30
N ASP A 172 -4.04 -21.76 7.47
CA ASP A 172 -3.78 -22.11 6.06
C ASP A 172 -3.01 -23.43 6.00
N PRO A 173 -3.50 -24.46 5.25
CA PRO A 173 -2.88 -25.78 5.25
C PRO A 173 -1.41 -25.78 4.84
N ARG A 174 -0.99 -24.87 3.96
CA ARG A 174 0.41 -24.76 3.52
C ARG A 174 1.29 -24.22 4.65
N MET A 175 0.82 -23.20 5.39
CA MET A 175 1.55 -22.67 6.54
C MET A 175 1.59 -23.69 7.67
N ALA A 176 0.47 -24.37 7.95
CA ALA A 176 0.40 -25.41 8.97
C ALA A 176 1.35 -26.57 8.68
N ALA A 177 1.43 -27.03 7.41
CA ALA A 177 2.36 -28.08 7.00
C ALA A 177 3.84 -27.67 7.20
N ILE A 178 4.20 -26.42 6.86
CA ILE A 178 5.56 -25.91 7.08
C ILE A 178 5.86 -25.85 8.59
N ALA A 179 4.94 -25.32 9.39
CA ALA A 179 5.10 -25.24 10.84
C ALA A 179 5.23 -26.65 11.47
N ALA A 180 4.41 -27.61 11.05
CA ALA A 180 4.47 -28.99 11.52
C ALA A 180 5.81 -29.66 11.20
N ALA A 181 6.38 -29.42 10.02
CA ALA A 181 7.71 -29.92 9.65
C ALA A 181 8.81 -29.40 10.57
N GLU A 182 8.65 -28.22 11.16
CA GLU A 182 9.53 -27.63 12.16
C GLU A 182 9.07 -27.92 13.61
N GLY A 183 8.12 -28.86 13.77
CA GLY A 183 7.61 -29.31 15.06
C GLY A 183 6.73 -28.29 15.79
N VAL A 184 6.07 -27.38 15.06
CA VAL A 184 5.14 -26.38 15.58
C VAL A 184 3.72 -26.76 15.17
N SER A 185 2.84 -27.14 16.12
CA SER A 185 1.43 -27.39 15.83
C SER A 185 0.64 -26.09 15.80
N MET A 186 -0.22 -25.96 14.78
CA MET A 186 -1.20 -24.87 14.67
C MET A 186 -2.64 -25.39 14.76
N ASP A 187 -2.86 -26.67 15.09
CA ASP A 187 -4.17 -27.34 15.01
C ASP A 187 -5.18 -26.80 16.03
N HIS A 188 -4.68 -26.34 17.16
CA HIS A 188 -5.49 -25.74 18.24
C HIS A 188 -5.92 -24.30 17.93
N LEU A 189 -5.24 -23.63 16.97
CA LEU A 189 -5.52 -22.24 16.67
C LEU A 189 -6.69 -22.11 15.69
N ARG A 190 -7.52 -21.11 15.94
CA ARG A 190 -8.58 -20.65 15.06
C ARG A 190 -8.48 -19.16 14.86
N SER A 191 -8.79 -18.70 13.66
CA SER A 191 -8.75 -17.27 13.37
C SER A 191 -9.74 -16.53 14.27
N SER A 192 -9.28 -15.44 14.87
CA SER A 192 -10.07 -14.52 15.67
C SER A 192 -10.20 -13.18 14.95
N VAL A 193 -11.40 -12.60 14.99
CA VAL A 193 -11.64 -11.24 14.50
C VAL A 193 -11.11 -10.26 15.53
N LEU A 194 -10.49 -9.18 15.08
CA LEU A 194 -10.05 -8.10 15.97
C LEU A 194 -11.26 -7.45 16.62
N THR A 195 -11.25 -7.33 17.96
CA THR A 195 -12.28 -6.67 18.74
C THR A 195 -11.67 -5.59 19.63
N THR A 196 -12.51 -4.70 20.17
CA THR A 196 -12.09 -3.67 21.11
C THR A 196 -11.45 -4.28 22.35
N GLU A 197 -12.04 -5.34 22.89
CA GLU A 197 -11.56 -6.05 24.08
C GLU A 197 -10.15 -6.63 23.85
N LEU A 198 -9.85 -7.14 22.64
CA LEU A 198 -8.51 -7.62 22.29
C LEU A 198 -7.49 -6.49 22.21
N THR A 199 -7.89 -5.32 21.68
CA THR A 199 -6.99 -4.17 21.62
C THR A 199 -6.75 -3.53 22.99
N GLU A 200 -7.73 -3.57 23.88
CA GLU A 200 -7.59 -3.12 25.27
C GLU A 200 -6.76 -4.09 26.11
N TRP A 201 -6.97 -5.39 25.93
CA TRP A 201 -6.21 -6.44 26.59
C TRP A 201 -4.71 -6.38 26.24
N ALA A 202 -4.34 -6.05 25.02
CA ALA A 202 -2.96 -6.05 24.58
C ALA A 202 -2.18 -4.84 25.13
N ASP A 203 -0.99 -5.08 25.68
CA ASP A 203 0.01 -4.04 25.98
C ASP A 203 0.82 -3.70 24.74
N ILE A 204 1.15 -4.73 23.93
CA ILE A 204 1.85 -4.60 22.64
C ILE A 204 1.07 -5.32 21.55
N ILE A 205 0.97 -4.71 20.39
CA ILE A 205 0.37 -5.30 19.20
C ILE A 205 1.45 -5.42 18.11
N PHE A 206 1.91 -6.64 17.82
CA PHE A 206 2.82 -6.89 16.72
C PHE A 206 2.03 -7.04 15.42
N VAL A 207 2.31 -6.15 14.47
CA VAL A 207 1.74 -6.16 13.13
C VAL A 207 2.76 -6.60 12.09
N MET A 208 2.30 -7.06 10.93
CA MET A 208 3.17 -7.59 9.86
C MET A 208 3.62 -6.50 8.88
N GLU A 209 2.78 -5.50 8.66
CA GLU A 209 2.96 -4.42 7.68
C GLU A 209 2.52 -3.08 8.26
N ALA A 210 3.09 -1.97 7.79
CA ALA A 210 2.69 -0.63 8.22
C ALA A 210 1.22 -0.31 7.91
N ASP A 211 0.67 -0.89 6.84
CA ASP A 211 -0.75 -0.72 6.49
C ASP A 211 -1.70 -1.30 7.56
N HIS A 212 -1.27 -2.32 8.32
CA HIS A 212 -2.04 -2.81 9.46
C HIS A 212 -2.15 -1.74 10.57
N VAL A 213 -1.12 -0.89 10.75
CA VAL A 213 -1.19 0.23 11.70
C VAL A 213 -2.21 1.28 11.25
N LYS A 214 -2.31 1.54 9.94
CA LYS A 214 -3.38 2.42 9.42
C LYS A 214 -4.76 1.85 9.68
N GLN A 215 -4.95 0.55 9.46
CA GLN A 215 -6.22 -0.12 9.77
C GLN A 215 -6.53 -0.04 11.27
N LEU A 216 -5.53 -0.26 12.12
CA LEU A 216 -5.70 -0.07 13.57
C LEU A 216 -6.08 1.36 13.94
N SER A 217 -5.50 2.37 13.31
CA SER A 217 -5.82 3.78 13.61
C SER A 217 -7.26 4.15 13.25
N THR A 218 -7.83 3.52 12.22
CA THR A 218 -9.26 3.70 11.90
C THR A 218 -10.18 2.97 12.88
N PHE A 219 -9.69 1.92 13.53
CA PHE A 219 -10.40 1.16 14.54
C PHE A 219 -10.25 1.80 15.94
N SER A 220 -9.01 2.09 16.35
CA SER A 220 -8.65 2.74 17.60
C SER A 220 -7.26 3.35 17.51
N GLN A 221 -7.15 4.65 17.76
CA GLN A 221 -5.84 5.33 17.79
C GLN A 221 -4.97 4.77 18.94
N ALA A 222 -5.56 4.52 20.10
CA ALA A 222 -4.85 3.92 21.23
C ALA A 222 -4.26 2.54 20.89
N ALA A 223 -4.96 1.72 20.09
CA ALA A 223 -4.43 0.45 19.60
C ALA A 223 -3.28 0.66 18.61
N ALA A 224 -3.40 1.64 17.71
CA ALA A 224 -2.34 1.98 16.75
C ALA A 224 -1.05 2.47 17.46
N ASP A 225 -1.17 3.14 18.59
CA ASP A 225 -0.02 3.62 19.38
C ASP A 225 0.75 2.46 20.07
N LYS A 226 0.05 1.35 20.37
CA LYS A 226 0.66 0.11 20.91
C LYS A 226 1.30 -0.75 19.81
N ALA A 227 1.05 -0.45 18.52
CA ALA A 227 1.46 -1.29 17.41
C ALA A 227 2.94 -1.12 17.06
N LEU A 228 3.63 -2.25 16.88
CA LEU A 228 5.02 -2.36 16.44
C LEU A 228 5.11 -3.37 15.30
N LEU A 229 6.06 -3.19 14.38
CA LEU A 229 6.33 -4.19 13.35
C LEU A 229 7.03 -5.41 13.95
N LEU A 230 6.50 -6.60 13.68
CA LEU A 230 7.12 -7.86 14.12
C LEU A 230 8.53 -8.00 13.54
N GLY A 231 8.75 -7.57 12.28
CA GLY A 231 10.06 -7.59 11.65
C GLY A 231 11.12 -6.71 12.33
N GLY A 232 10.73 -5.81 13.22
CA GLY A 232 11.66 -5.04 14.06
C GLY A 232 12.43 -5.88 15.07
N LEU A 233 11.99 -7.13 15.31
CA LEU A 233 12.68 -8.12 16.15
C LEU A 233 13.84 -8.85 15.45
N LEU A 234 14.00 -8.65 14.12
CA LEU A 234 15.16 -9.16 13.41
C LEU A 234 16.44 -8.42 13.84
N ALA A 235 17.48 -9.16 14.13
CA ALA A 235 18.74 -8.60 14.63
C ALA A 235 19.42 -7.65 13.63
N ASP A 236 19.30 -7.92 12.33
CA ASP A 236 19.84 -7.10 11.25
C ASP A 236 18.92 -5.95 10.81
N GLN A 237 17.69 -5.91 11.31
CA GLN A 237 16.64 -4.94 10.93
C GLN A 237 16.43 -4.81 9.40
N SER A 238 16.87 -5.81 8.61
CA SER A 238 16.87 -5.78 7.14
C SER A 238 15.47 -5.94 6.55
N ALA A 239 14.55 -6.59 7.26
CA ALA A 239 13.16 -6.77 6.85
C ALA A 239 12.23 -6.31 7.97
N THR A 240 11.71 -5.10 7.86
CA THR A 240 10.76 -4.55 8.83
C THR A 240 9.31 -4.93 8.55
N GLU A 241 8.96 -5.24 7.32
CA GLU A 241 7.63 -5.69 6.90
C GLU A 241 7.67 -7.16 6.46
N ILE A 242 6.65 -7.93 6.84
CA ILE A 242 6.49 -9.34 6.51
C ILE A 242 5.33 -9.49 5.52
N PRO A 243 5.63 -9.76 4.23
CA PRO A 243 4.61 -9.78 3.17
C PRO A 243 3.60 -10.91 3.36
N ASP A 244 2.39 -10.74 2.77
CA ASP A 244 1.37 -11.78 2.82
C ASP A 244 1.69 -12.94 1.86
N PRO A 245 1.82 -14.19 2.37
CA PRO A 245 2.05 -15.36 1.54
C PRO A 245 0.78 -15.90 0.87
N TYR A 246 -0.41 -15.41 1.25
CA TYR A 246 -1.68 -15.95 0.77
C TYR A 246 -1.74 -15.98 -0.76
N ASN A 247 -2.12 -17.13 -1.32
CA ASN A 247 -2.14 -17.41 -2.77
C ASN A 247 -0.80 -17.26 -3.50
N LYS A 248 0.32 -17.25 -2.78
CA LYS A 248 1.67 -17.24 -3.39
C LYS A 248 2.22 -18.68 -3.51
N SER A 249 3.42 -18.78 -4.07
CA SER A 249 4.13 -20.06 -4.23
C SER A 249 4.67 -20.58 -2.90
N GLN A 250 4.94 -21.88 -2.85
CA GLN A 250 5.50 -22.56 -1.66
C GLN A 250 6.79 -21.90 -1.11
N PRO A 251 7.78 -21.48 -1.95
CA PRO A 251 8.97 -20.79 -1.45
C PRO A 251 8.65 -19.49 -0.71
N VAL A 252 7.60 -18.77 -1.10
CA VAL A 252 7.17 -17.55 -0.40
C VAL A 252 6.64 -17.88 0.99
N TYR A 253 5.82 -18.93 1.14
CA TYR A 253 5.37 -19.39 2.46
C TYR A 253 6.55 -19.77 3.35
N GLN A 254 7.52 -20.53 2.83
CA GLN A 254 8.72 -20.92 3.57
C GLN A 254 9.55 -19.70 4.00
N SER A 255 9.73 -18.73 3.11
CA SER A 255 10.44 -17.49 3.43
C SER A 255 9.75 -16.71 4.55
N VAL A 256 8.44 -16.55 4.45
CA VAL A 256 7.63 -15.85 5.47
C VAL A 256 7.70 -16.58 6.81
N TYR A 257 7.57 -17.92 6.82
CA TYR A 257 7.71 -18.71 8.03
C TYR A 257 9.07 -18.47 8.70
N ARG A 258 10.19 -18.60 7.95
CA ARG A 258 11.55 -18.39 8.46
C ARG A 258 11.74 -17.00 9.04
N THR A 259 11.21 -15.97 8.37
CA THR A 259 11.29 -14.59 8.88
C THR A 259 10.56 -14.45 10.20
N ILE A 260 9.33 -14.99 10.32
CA ILE A 260 8.56 -14.95 11.58
C ILE A 260 9.28 -15.75 12.68
N ASP A 261 9.84 -16.92 12.35
CA ASP A 261 10.60 -17.75 13.28
C ASP A 261 11.82 -17.02 13.85
N GLN A 262 12.56 -16.29 13.01
CA GLN A 262 13.65 -15.43 13.44
C GLN A 262 13.17 -14.27 14.33
N CYS A 263 12.05 -13.65 13.99
CA CYS A 263 11.45 -12.59 14.81
C CYS A 263 11.08 -13.10 16.20
N ILE A 264 10.43 -14.27 16.27
CA ILE A 264 10.04 -14.86 17.58
C ILE A 264 11.27 -15.33 18.36
N SER A 265 12.34 -15.77 17.68
CA SER A 265 13.63 -16.03 18.33
C SER A 265 14.23 -14.74 18.91
N GLY A 266 14.10 -13.61 18.24
CA GLY A 266 14.48 -12.30 18.74
C GLY A 266 13.64 -11.89 19.96
N LEU A 267 12.31 -12.13 19.90
CA LEU A 267 11.41 -11.88 21.04
C LEU A 267 11.83 -12.70 22.26
N SER A 268 12.05 -14.00 22.09
CA SER A 268 12.48 -14.90 23.18
C SER A 268 13.74 -14.40 23.88
N LYS A 269 14.72 -13.85 23.16
CA LYS A 269 15.95 -13.27 23.75
C LYS A 269 15.71 -11.98 24.55
N LEU A 270 14.61 -11.29 24.32
CA LEU A 270 14.27 -10.05 25.04
C LEU A 270 13.44 -10.32 26.29
N VAL A 271 12.80 -11.48 26.37
CA VAL A 271 11.86 -11.82 27.45
C VAL A 271 12.36 -12.95 28.37
N CYS A 272 13.42 -13.67 27.96
CA CYS A 272 14.16 -14.65 28.77
C CYS A 272 15.51 -14.06 29.22
#